data_8a73e697cf23d512222137e269206a10
#
_entry.id   8a73e697cf23d512222137e269206a10
#
_cell.length_a   1.000
_cell.length_b   1.000
_cell.length_c   1.000
_cell.angle_alpha   90.00
_cell.angle_beta   90.00
_cell.angle_gamma   90.00
#
_symmetry.space_group_name_H-M   'P 1'
#
loop_
_entity.id
_entity.type
_entity.pdbx_description
1 polymer ?
#
loop_
_entity_poly.entity_id
_entity_poly.type
_entity_poly.pdbx_seq_one_letter_code
_entity_poly.pdbx_strand_id
1 'polypeptide(L)'
;LAVMENYLQKYKKIDAVYTADDDMMLGALQAYRESGRKDIKHFLGGGCDKNVIKWIMDDSHPLVKANVTYPPDQCATAVSLAVMGAQGKNFEGLYQKKLPIRIILSAELVTKANAEAYYFPEEP
;
A
#
# COMPACT_ATOMS: atom_id res chain seq x y z
N LEU A 1 -4.69 -8.20 -13.20
CA LEU A 1 -5.70 -9.18 -13.56
C LEU A 1 -5.04 -10.49 -13.99
N ALA A 2 -4.39 -10.59 -15.16
CA ALA A 2 -3.85 -11.82 -15.75
C ALA A 2 -2.95 -12.67 -14.83
N VAL A 3 -2.10 -12.04 -14.03
CA VAL A 3 -1.23 -12.76 -13.07
C VAL A 3 -2.08 -13.50 -12.02
N MET A 4 -3.12 -12.86 -11.53
CA MET A 4 -4.01 -13.47 -10.54
C MET A 4 -4.82 -14.61 -11.16
N GLU A 5 -5.30 -14.47 -12.39
CA GLU A 5 -5.97 -15.54 -13.14
C GLU A 5 -5.08 -16.78 -13.26
N ASN A 6 -3.81 -16.59 -13.62
CA ASN A 6 -2.82 -17.67 -13.68
C ASN A 6 -2.61 -18.35 -12.31
N TYR A 7 -2.56 -17.59 -11.22
CA TYR A 7 -2.44 -18.16 -9.87
C TYR A 7 -3.69 -18.96 -9.47
N LEU A 8 -4.87 -18.45 -9.80
CA LEU A 8 -6.13 -19.14 -9.53
C LEU A 8 -6.26 -20.47 -10.30
N GLN A 9 -5.67 -20.56 -11.49
CA GLN A 9 -5.60 -21.81 -12.26
C GLN A 9 -4.53 -22.77 -11.72
N LYS A 10 -3.37 -22.23 -11.35
CA LYS A 10 -2.21 -23.02 -10.94
C LYS A 10 -2.34 -23.62 -9.54
N TYR A 11 -2.88 -22.85 -8.61
CA TYR A 11 -2.93 -23.24 -7.19
C TYR A 11 -4.35 -23.66 -6.80
N LYS A 12 -4.46 -24.89 -6.29
CA LYS A 12 -5.75 -25.45 -5.85
C LYS A 12 -6.37 -24.70 -4.68
N LYS A 13 -5.53 -24.09 -3.83
CA LYS A 13 -5.93 -23.32 -2.65
C LYS A 13 -5.03 -22.11 -2.48
N ILE A 14 -5.65 -20.98 -2.18
CA ILE A 14 -4.98 -19.71 -1.84
C ILE A 14 -5.74 -19.15 -0.63
N ASP A 15 -5.07 -18.94 0.50
CA ASP A 15 -5.71 -18.44 1.71
C ASP A 15 -5.72 -16.91 1.78
N ALA A 16 -4.66 -16.25 1.26
CA ALA A 16 -4.55 -14.80 1.26
C ALA A 16 -3.77 -14.30 0.05
N VAL A 17 -4.03 -13.07 -0.34
CA VAL A 17 -3.35 -12.36 -1.42
C VAL A 17 -2.80 -11.05 -0.89
N TYR A 18 -1.52 -10.80 -1.14
CA TYR A 18 -0.89 -9.51 -0.93
C TYR A 18 -0.58 -8.88 -2.28
N THR A 19 -0.86 -7.60 -2.40
CA THR A 19 -0.51 -6.76 -3.55
C THR A 19 0.28 -5.55 -3.08
N ALA A 20 1.25 -5.12 -3.87
CA ALA A 20 2.08 -3.97 -3.53
C ALA A 20 1.34 -2.63 -3.64
N ASP A 21 0.15 -2.64 -4.25
CA ASP A 21 -0.62 -1.45 -4.58
C ASP A 21 -2.11 -1.76 -4.61
N ASP A 22 -2.96 -0.77 -4.33
CA ASP A 22 -4.41 -0.94 -4.29
C ASP A 22 -5.01 -1.18 -5.68
N ASP A 23 -4.48 -0.56 -6.73
CA ASP A 23 -4.91 -0.84 -8.12
C ASP A 23 -4.66 -2.30 -8.50
N MET A 24 -3.52 -2.85 -8.06
CA MET A 24 -3.24 -4.28 -8.25
C MET A 24 -4.21 -5.15 -7.46
N MET A 25 -4.59 -4.73 -6.26
CA MET A 25 -5.58 -5.43 -5.44
C MET A 25 -6.94 -5.45 -6.11
N LEU A 26 -7.39 -4.34 -6.67
CA LEU A 26 -8.66 -4.25 -7.41
C LEU A 26 -8.69 -5.26 -8.58
N GLY A 27 -7.60 -5.31 -9.36
CA GLY A 27 -7.47 -6.30 -10.44
C GLY A 27 -7.46 -7.75 -9.95
N ALA A 28 -6.84 -8.02 -8.80
CA ALA A 28 -6.81 -9.35 -8.20
C ALA A 28 -8.18 -9.76 -7.64
N LEU A 29 -8.91 -8.84 -7.01
CA LEU A 29 -10.28 -9.04 -6.54
C LEU A 29 -11.24 -9.32 -7.69
N GLN A 30 -11.09 -8.61 -8.82
CA GLN A 30 -11.89 -8.86 -10.01
C GLN A 30 -11.67 -10.29 -10.53
N ALA A 31 -10.41 -10.70 -10.73
CA ALA A 31 -10.10 -12.07 -11.19
C ALA A 31 -10.65 -13.13 -10.24
N TYR A 32 -10.53 -12.91 -8.93
CA TYR A 32 -11.07 -13.83 -7.92
C TYR A 32 -12.59 -13.94 -8.01
N ARG A 33 -13.29 -12.82 -8.15
CA ARG A 33 -14.74 -12.80 -8.33
C ARG A 33 -15.19 -13.56 -9.59
N GLU A 34 -14.52 -13.32 -10.71
CA GLU A 34 -14.81 -13.95 -11.99
C GLU A 34 -14.52 -15.46 -11.98
N SER A 35 -13.54 -15.90 -11.20
CA SER A 35 -13.20 -17.32 -11.06
C SER A 35 -14.26 -18.15 -10.32
N GLY A 36 -15.18 -17.52 -9.59
CA GLY A 36 -16.19 -18.18 -8.76
C GLY A 36 -15.62 -18.90 -7.53
N ARG A 37 -14.32 -18.81 -7.26
CA ARG A 37 -13.68 -19.42 -6.08
C ARG A 37 -14.10 -18.72 -4.78
N LYS A 38 -13.95 -19.42 -3.65
CA LYS A 38 -14.35 -18.93 -2.31
C LYS A 38 -13.31 -19.27 -1.22
N ASP A 39 -12.11 -19.62 -1.60
CA ASP A 39 -11.06 -20.08 -0.68
C ASP A 39 -10.22 -18.95 -0.10
N ILE A 40 -10.08 -17.81 -0.81
CA ILE A 40 -9.32 -16.66 -0.33
C ILE A 40 -10.12 -15.94 0.76
N LYS A 41 -9.44 -15.70 1.88
CA LYS A 41 -10.03 -15.08 3.08
C LYS A 41 -9.64 -13.62 3.22
N HIS A 42 -8.46 -13.23 2.72
CA HIS A 42 -7.89 -11.91 2.91
C HIS A 42 -7.21 -11.39 1.66
N PHE A 43 -7.49 -10.13 1.34
CA PHE A 43 -6.71 -9.33 0.42
C PHE A 43 -6.09 -8.18 1.20
N LEU A 44 -4.80 -7.95 0.97
CA LEU A 44 -4.02 -6.90 1.57
C LEU A 44 -3.41 -6.06 0.43
N GLY A 45 -3.63 -4.77 0.48
CA GLY A 45 -3.10 -3.81 -0.48
C GLY A 45 -2.07 -2.88 0.15
N GLY A 46 -1.70 -1.87 -0.60
CA GLY A 46 -0.84 -0.78 -0.18
C GLY A 46 -1.20 0.51 -0.89
N GLY A 47 -0.94 1.64 -0.24
CA GLY A 47 -1.23 2.96 -0.77
C GLY A 47 -2.37 3.67 -0.06
N CYS A 48 -3.31 2.93 0.51
CA CYS A 48 -4.46 3.49 1.21
C CYS A 48 -5.36 4.35 0.31
N ASP A 49 -5.73 3.81 -0.88
CA ASP A 49 -6.76 4.43 -1.72
C ASP A 49 -8.03 4.71 -0.92
N LYS A 50 -8.62 5.86 -1.19
CA LYS A 50 -9.83 6.36 -0.52
C LYS A 50 -10.97 5.33 -0.45
N ASN A 51 -11.21 4.61 -1.55
CA ASN A 51 -12.27 3.59 -1.58
C ASN A 51 -11.90 2.37 -0.74
N VAL A 52 -10.62 1.99 -0.73
CA VAL A 52 -10.13 0.87 0.08
C VAL A 52 -10.22 1.20 1.56
N ILE A 53 -9.84 2.42 1.96
CA ILE A 53 -10.02 2.90 3.34
C ILE A 53 -11.50 2.86 3.74
N LYS A 54 -12.39 3.34 2.88
CA LYS A 54 -13.83 3.28 3.11
C LYS A 54 -14.33 1.84 3.32
N TRP A 55 -13.86 0.89 2.51
CA TRP A 55 -14.22 -0.52 2.66
C TRP A 55 -13.78 -1.11 4.02
N ILE A 56 -12.62 -0.67 4.51
CA ILE A 56 -12.11 -1.08 5.82
C ILE A 56 -12.94 -0.47 6.95
N MET A 57 -13.35 0.81 6.82
CA MET A 57 -14.15 1.51 7.81
C MET A 57 -15.55 0.89 7.99
N ASP A 58 -16.24 0.68 6.89
CA ASP A 58 -17.66 0.27 6.88
C ASP A 58 -17.88 -1.24 6.69
N ASP A 59 -16.77 -2.03 6.59
CA ASP A 59 -16.81 -3.47 6.31
C ASP A 59 -17.56 -3.83 5.01
N SER A 60 -17.71 -2.89 4.08
CA SER A 60 -18.44 -3.12 2.83
C SER A 60 -17.76 -4.13 1.90
N HIS A 61 -16.47 -4.39 2.09
CA HIS A 61 -15.74 -5.41 1.37
C HIS A 61 -15.12 -6.45 2.32
N PRO A 62 -15.79 -7.60 2.54
CA PRO A 62 -15.45 -8.52 3.64
C PRO A 62 -14.08 -9.17 3.55
N LEU A 63 -13.45 -9.19 2.35
CA LEU A 63 -12.13 -9.76 2.13
C LEU A 63 -10.99 -8.76 2.39
N VAL A 64 -11.27 -7.45 2.44
CA VAL A 64 -10.28 -6.37 2.65
C VAL A 64 -10.43 -5.86 4.06
N LYS A 65 -9.48 -6.19 4.94
CA LYS A 65 -9.55 -5.87 6.37
C LYS A 65 -8.44 -4.95 6.84
N ALA A 66 -7.41 -4.77 6.04
CA ALA A 66 -6.26 -3.94 6.35
C ALA A 66 -5.57 -3.47 5.09
N ASN A 67 -4.83 -2.38 5.22
CA ASN A 67 -3.98 -1.82 4.19
C ASN A 67 -2.68 -1.28 4.82
N VAL A 68 -1.69 -0.96 4.02
CA VAL A 68 -0.42 -0.38 4.49
C VAL A 68 -0.18 0.93 3.77
N THR A 69 0.13 1.98 4.54
CA THR A 69 0.42 3.29 3.95
C THR A 69 1.77 3.30 3.24
N TYR A 70 1.87 4.04 2.16
CA TYR A 70 3.11 4.62 1.63
C TYR A 70 2.79 6.04 1.14
N PRO A 71 2.84 7.01 2.06
CA PRO A 71 2.31 8.34 1.79
C PRO A 71 3.09 9.01 0.66
N PRO A 72 2.41 9.75 -0.24
CA PRO A 72 3.06 10.39 -1.40
C PRO A 72 4.05 11.49 -1.01
N ASP A 73 4.01 12.01 0.21
CA ASP A 73 4.96 12.98 0.74
C ASP A 73 6.39 12.42 0.88
N GLN A 74 6.57 11.11 0.81
CA GLN A 74 7.91 10.51 0.66
C GLN A 74 8.65 11.06 -0.56
N CYS A 75 7.93 11.45 -1.62
CA CYS A 75 8.52 12.09 -2.80
C CYS A 75 9.10 13.47 -2.47
N ALA A 76 8.45 14.25 -1.62
CA ALA A 76 8.96 15.55 -1.16
C ALA A 76 10.26 15.39 -0.39
N THR A 77 10.35 14.38 0.49
CA THR A 77 11.57 14.02 1.20
C THR A 77 12.68 13.63 0.21
N ALA A 78 12.38 12.79 -0.77
CA ALA A 78 13.34 12.36 -1.79
C ALA A 78 13.89 13.55 -2.61
N VAL A 79 13.02 14.45 -3.06
CA VAL A 79 13.40 15.67 -3.80
C VAL A 79 14.30 16.57 -2.94
N SER A 80 13.94 16.80 -1.69
CA SER A 80 14.73 17.62 -0.76
C SER A 80 16.14 17.05 -0.59
N LEU A 81 16.27 15.75 -0.42
CA LEU A 81 17.56 15.07 -0.30
C LEU A 81 18.37 15.09 -1.60
N ALA A 82 17.71 14.94 -2.74
CA ALA A 82 18.36 15.03 -4.05
C ALA A 82 18.93 16.43 -4.29
N VAL A 83 18.19 17.49 -3.95
CA VAL A 83 18.65 18.88 -4.04
C VAL A 83 19.84 19.12 -3.11
N MET A 84 19.79 18.64 -1.86
CA MET A 84 20.93 18.75 -0.94
C MET A 84 22.17 18.04 -1.52
N GLY A 85 22.02 16.85 -2.06
CA GLY A 85 23.12 16.10 -2.67
C GLY A 85 23.69 16.80 -3.90
N ALA A 86 22.84 17.34 -4.79
CA ALA A 86 23.27 18.08 -5.97
C ALA A 86 24.01 19.40 -5.61
N GLN A 87 23.67 20.02 -4.48
CA GLN A 87 24.35 21.21 -3.96
C GLN A 87 25.62 20.89 -3.16
N GLY A 88 26.01 19.63 -3.05
CA GLY A 88 27.15 19.20 -2.22
C GLY A 88 26.93 19.41 -0.72
N LYS A 89 25.68 19.65 -0.29
CA LYS A 89 25.35 19.82 1.12
C LYS A 89 25.27 18.48 1.83
N ASN A 90 25.49 18.50 3.13
CA ASN A 90 25.37 17.34 4.00
C ASN A 90 24.65 17.74 5.31
N PHE A 91 24.49 16.80 6.22
CA PHE A 91 23.94 17.07 7.56
C PHE A 91 25.00 17.64 8.50
N GLU A 92 25.59 18.81 8.17
CA GLU A 92 26.52 19.46 9.05
C GLU A 92 25.87 19.82 10.41
N GLY A 93 26.58 19.53 11.48
CA GLY A 93 26.08 19.72 12.85
C GLY A 93 25.31 18.51 13.41
N LEU A 94 25.07 17.46 12.61
CA LEU A 94 24.53 16.18 13.06
C LEU A 94 25.68 15.15 13.19
N TYR A 95 25.40 14.02 13.84
CA TYR A 95 26.37 12.93 14.01
C TYR A 95 26.84 12.33 12.68
N GLN A 96 26.07 12.50 11.60
CA GLN A 96 26.43 12.03 10.27
C GLN A 96 26.99 13.17 9.41
N LYS A 97 28.20 12.98 8.89
CA LYS A 97 28.87 13.94 7.99
C LYS A 97 28.55 13.71 6.50
N LYS A 98 27.83 12.66 6.16
CA LYS A 98 27.45 12.30 4.78
C LYS A 98 25.96 12.03 4.71
N LEU A 99 25.36 12.28 3.55
CA LEU A 99 23.99 11.85 3.28
C LEU A 99 23.91 10.32 3.39
N PRO A 100 22.89 9.79 4.04
CA PRO A 100 22.69 8.34 4.11
C PRO A 100 22.43 7.75 2.71
N ILE A 101 23.00 6.60 2.46
CA ILE A 101 22.76 5.85 1.20
C ILE A 101 21.30 5.36 1.12
N ARG A 102 20.67 5.16 2.29
CA ARG A 102 19.31 4.65 2.37
C ARG A 102 18.57 5.32 3.50
N ILE A 103 17.39 5.84 3.19
CA ILE A 103 16.43 6.37 4.16
C ILE A 103 15.18 5.52 4.09
N ILE A 104 14.76 4.98 5.22
CA ILE A 104 13.54 4.18 5.33
C ILE A 104 12.53 5.03 6.09
N LEU A 105 11.42 5.35 5.44
CA LEU A 105 10.27 5.96 6.08
C LEU A 105 9.39 4.86 6.68
N SER A 106 8.78 5.14 7.82
CA SER A 106 7.83 4.20 8.43
C SER A 106 6.56 4.10 7.58
N ALA A 107 6.08 2.88 7.42
CA ALA A 107 4.75 2.62 6.91
C ALA A 107 3.85 2.25 8.08
N GLU A 108 2.55 2.54 7.97
CA GLU A 108 1.58 2.26 9.00
C GLU A 108 0.55 1.24 8.53
N LEU A 109 0.15 0.37 9.44
CA LEU A 109 -0.92 -0.59 9.19
C LEU A 109 -2.27 0.08 9.47
N VAL A 110 -3.09 0.19 8.44
CA VAL A 110 -4.45 0.70 8.53
C VAL A 110 -5.41 -0.47 8.69
N THR A 111 -6.23 -0.40 9.73
CA THR A 111 -7.28 -1.35 10.05
C THR A 111 -8.55 -0.58 10.41
N LYS A 112 -9.65 -1.28 10.66
CA LYS A 112 -10.90 -0.63 11.08
C LYS A 112 -10.75 0.26 12.32
N ALA A 113 -9.79 -0.06 13.20
CA ALA A 113 -9.59 0.70 14.43
C ALA A 113 -9.01 2.11 14.22
N ASN A 114 -8.31 2.34 13.12
CA ASN A 114 -7.64 3.62 12.82
C ASN A 114 -7.92 4.16 11.41
N ALA A 115 -8.74 3.50 10.61
CA ALA A 115 -8.97 3.85 9.21
C ALA A 115 -9.57 5.26 9.04
N GLU A 116 -10.36 5.74 9.99
CA GLU A 116 -10.95 7.08 9.96
C GLU A 116 -9.88 8.19 9.89
N ALA A 117 -8.73 8.00 10.54
CA ALA A 117 -7.62 8.94 10.52
C ALA A 117 -6.91 9.03 9.15
N TYR A 118 -7.15 8.06 8.27
CA TYR A 118 -6.56 7.97 6.92
C TYR A 118 -7.60 8.19 5.81
N TYR A 119 -8.83 8.53 6.17
CA TYR A 119 -9.89 8.77 5.21
C TYR A 119 -10.01 10.27 4.90
N PHE A 120 -9.59 10.67 3.71
CA PHE A 120 -9.64 12.05 3.21
C PHE A 120 -10.63 12.12 2.03
N PRO A 121 -11.91 12.39 2.27
CA PRO A 121 -12.93 12.38 1.21
C PRO A 121 -12.75 13.45 0.16
N GLU A 122 -12.06 14.56 0.50
CA GLU A 122 -11.79 15.69 -0.38
C GLU A 122 -10.61 15.45 -1.34
N GLU A 123 -9.80 14.43 -1.08
CA GLU A 123 -8.67 14.09 -1.93
C GLU A 123 -9.11 13.16 -3.07
N PRO A 124 -8.43 13.26 -4.24
CA PRO A 124 -8.76 12.46 -5.42
C PRO A 124 -8.61 10.94 -5.19
#